data_857987c0d76208e945cf51927443b532
#
_entry.id   857987c0d76208e945cf51927443b532
#
_cell.length_a   1.000
_cell.length_b   1.000
_cell.length_c   1.000
_cell.angle_alpha   90.00
_cell.angle_beta   90.00
_cell.angle_gamma   90.00
#
_symmetry.space_group_name_H-M   'P 1'
#
loop_
_entity.id
_entity.type
_entity.pdbx_description
1 polymer ?
#
loop_
_entity_poly.entity_id
_entity_poly.type
_entity_poly.pdbx_seq_one_letter_code
_entity_poly.pdbx_strand_id
1 'polypeptide(L)'
;MKPNDNEVITGSTILSLYGLRDCKDIDLIYYKDPPTDSHNQYLETHYKLTLDDIVNNPRYHLYYNGFKYVTLDVIKNMKKLRNEPKDRIDVKLIESLK
;
A
#
# COMPACT_ATOMS: atom_id res chain seq x y z
N MET A 1 -1.29 -0.02 -18.98
CA MET A 1 0.03 -0.20 -18.30
C MET A 1 0.28 -1.68 -18.09
N LYS A 2 1.46 -2.15 -18.41
CA LYS A 2 1.79 -3.56 -18.21
C LYS A 2 2.08 -3.86 -16.75
N PRO A 3 1.67 -5.03 -16.23
CA PRO A 3 2.09 -5.46 -14.90
C PRO A 3 3.62 -5.52 -14.82
N ASN A 4 4.17 -5.17 -13.69
CA ASN A 4 5.61 -5.19 -13.45
C ASN A 4 5.89 -5.94 -12.16
N ASP A 5 6.60 -7.08 -12.26
CA ASP A 5 6.92 -7.93 -11.11
C ASP A 5 7.84 -7.25 -10.11
N ASN A 6 8.46 -6.14 -10.49
CA ASN A 6 9.32 -5.37 -9.59
C ASN A 6 8.54 -4.36 -8.73
N GLU A 7 7.24 -4.21 -8.96
CA GLU A 7 6.45 -3.15 -8.32
C GLU A 7 5.27 -3.73 -7.55
N VAL A 8 5.02 -3.14 -6.36
CA VAL A 8 3.82 -3.41 -5.57
C VAL A 8 3.12 -2.09 -5.36
N ILE A 9 1.83 -2.03 -5.72
CA ILE A 9 1.04 -0.81 -5.57
C ILE A 9 0.60 -0.67 -4.12
N THR A 10 0.75 0.52 -3.57
CA THR A 10 0.47 0.80 -2.17
C THR A 10 -0.17 2.18 -2.00
N GLY A 11 -0.29 2.65 -0.77
CA GLY A 11 -0.79 3.97 -0.47
C GLY A 11 -2.28 4.13 -0.74
N SER A 12 -2.69 5.36 -1.03
CA SER A 12 -4.10 5.69 -1.23
C SER A 12 -4.73 5.01 -2.45
N THR A 13 -3.92 4.50 -3.37
CA THR A 13 -4.43 3.72 -4.51
C THR A 13 -5.24 2.52 -4.04
N ILE A 14 -4.90 1.95 -2.88
CA ILE A 14 -5.64 0.81 -2.34
C ILE A 14 -7.08 1.23 -1.97
N LEU A 15 -7.26 2.44 -1.44
CA LEU A 15 -8.59 2.94 -1.14
C LEU A 15 -9.41 3.13 -2.42
N SER A 16 -8.77 3.60 -3.49
CA SER A 16 -9.41 3.74 -4.79
C SER A 16 -9.82 2.38 -5.36
N LEU A 17 -8.98 1.36 -5.18
CA LEU A 17 -9.28 -0.01 -5.62
C LEU A 17 -10.57 -0.53 -4.98
N TYR A 18 -10.82 -0.19 -3.73
CA TYR A 18 -12.02 -0.59 -2.99
C TYR A 18 -13.17 0.41 -3.16
N GLY A 19 -12.99 1.44 -3.97
CA GLY A 19 -14.06 2.42 -4.22
C GLY A 19 -14.34 3.37 -3.06
N LEU A 20 -13.41 3.49 -2.11
CA LEU A 20 -13.61 4.32 -0.92
C LEU A 20 -13.38 5.81 -1.19
N ARG A 21 -12.43 6.13 -2.05
CA ARG A 21 -12.18 7.48 -2.53
C ARG A 21 -11.22 7.43 -3.72
N ASP A 22 -11.14 8.52 -4.47
CA ASP A 22 -10.19 8.62 -5.57
C ASP A 22 -8.79 8.90 -5.02
N CYS A 23 -7.77 8.55 -5.81
CA CYS A 23 -6.39 8.90 -5.53
C CYS A 23 -5.82 9.68 -6.71
N LYS A 24 -4.84 10.55 -6.42
CA LYS A 24 -4.19 11.36 -7.46
C LYS A 24 -2.93 10.69 -7.99
N ASP A 25 -2.17 10.07 -7.11
CA ASP A 25 -0.88 9.49 -7.43
C ASP A 25 -0.87 8.02 -7.08
N ILE A 26 -0.08 7.24 -7.84
CA ILE A 26 0.13 5.84 -7.54
C ILE A 26 1.45 5.72 -6.79
N ASP A 27 1.37 5.25 -5.55
CA ASP A 27 2.55 5.00 -4.73
C ASP A 27 3.01 3.56 -4.90
N LEU A 28 4.31 3.36 -4.98
CA LEU A 28 4.90 2.06 -5.29
C LEU A 28 5.95 1.65 -4.26
N ILE A 29 6.02 0.34 -4.01
CA ILE A 29 7.13 -0.31 -3.34
C ILE A 29 7.82 -1.15 -4.41
N TYR A 30 9.16 -1.07 -4.49
CA TYR A 30 9.94 -1.78 -5.50
C TYR A 30 10.70 -2.93 -4.88
N TYR A 31 10.73 -4.07 -5.57
CA TYR A 31 11.52 -5.22 -5.13
C TYR A 31 13.01 -4.97 -5.25
N LYS A 32 13.43 -4.31 -6.35
CA LYS A 32 14.83 -3.98 -6.63
C LYS A 32 14.95 -2.54 -7.09
N ASP A 33 16.07 -1.91 -6.73
CA ASP A 33 16.46 -0.58 -7.21
C ASP A 33 15.35 0.48 -7.00
N PRO A 34 14.87 0.65 -5.76
CA PRO A 34 13.80 1.60 -5.51
C PRO A 34 14.26 3.05 -5.73
N PRO A 35 13.45 3.86 -6.43
CA PRO A 35 13.70 5.31 -6.48
C PRO A 35 13.64 5.92 -5.07
N THR A 36 14.29 7.06 -4.89
CA THR A 36 14.37 7.70 -3.58
C THR A 36 13.02 8.14 -3.04
N ASP A 37 12.06 8.43 -3.91
CA ASP A 37 10.71 8.86 -3.53
C ASP A 37 9.71 7.71 -3.41
N SER A 38 10.17 6.46 -3.54
CA SER A 38 9.31 5.30 -3.39
C SER A 38 8.91 5.08 -1.94
N HIS A 39 7.81 4.34 -1.72
CA HIS A 39 7.36 3.98 -0.39
C HIS A 39 8.28 2.98 0.33
N ASN A 40 9.30 2.48 -0.34
CA ASN A 40 10.34 1.66 0.31
C ASN A 40 10.94 2.37 1.52
N GLN A 41 11.06 3.69 1.47
CA GLN A 41 11.61 4.49 2.58
C GLN A 41 10.78 4.38 3.87
N TYR A 42 9.52 3.95 3.78
CA TYR A 42 8.61 3.87 4.92
C TYR A 42 8.43 2.46 5.47
N LEU A 43 9.08 1.45 4.88
CA LEU A 43 8.88 0.06 5.29
C LEU A 43 9.17 -0.15 6.78
N GLU A 44 10.27 0.39 7.28
CA GLU A 44 10.67 0.21 8.66
C GLU A 44 9.85 1.08 9.62
N THR A 45 9.54 2.31 9.22
CA THR A 45 8.93 3.30 10.11
C THR A 45 7.41 3.26 10.12
N HIS A 46 6.78 3.10 8.96
CA HIS A 46 5.32 3.19 8.84
C HIS A 46 4.64 1.86 8.56
N TYR A 47 5.27 0.98 7.79
CA TYR A 47 4.68 -0.32 7.50
C TYR A 47 4.99 -1.35 8.59
N LYS A 48 6.17 -1.25 9.20
CA LYS A 48 6.69 -2.23 10.17
C LYS A 48 6.73 -3.65 9.59
N LEU A 49 7.00 -3.73 8.29
CA LEU A 49 7.13 -4.98 7.54
C LEU A 49 8.42 -4.92 6.73
N THR A 50 9.01 -6.10 6.48
CA THR A 50 10.17 -6.17 5.59
C THR A 50 9.70 -6.18 4.14
N LEU A 51 10.61 -5.85 3.23
CA LEU A 51 10.34 -5.95 1.80
C LEU A 51 9.95 -7.38 1.43
N ASP A 52 10.64 -8.38 1.98
CA ASP A 52 10.34 -9.78 1.74
C ASP A 52 8.93 -10.14 2.18
N ASP A 53 8.48 -9.63 3.34
CA ASP A 53 7.11 -9.86 3.80
C ASP A 53 6.10 -9.39 2.77
N ILE A 54 6.26 -8.19 2.27
CA ILE A 54 5.30 -7.60 1.32
C ILE A 54 5.32 -8.33 -0.02
N VAL A 55 6.52 -8.59 -0.55
CA VAL A 55 6.66 -9.12 -1.91
C VAL A 55 6.33 -10.62 -1.97
N ASN A 56 6.73 -11.38 -0.97
CA ASN A 56 6.67 -12.84 -1.04
C ASN A 56 5.62 -13.50 -0.14
N ASN A 57 5.11 -12.79 0.88
CA ASN A 57 4.13 -13.39 1.78
C ASN A 57 2.71 -13.01 1.32
N PRO A 58 1.90 -13.99 0.87
CA PRO A 58 0.55 -13.70 0.36
C PRO A 58 -0.41 -13.13 1.41
N ARG A 59 -0.04 -13.14 2.68
CA ARG A 59 -0.81 -12.48 3.73
C ARG A 59 -0.83 -10.97 3.57
N TYR A 60 0.20 -10.39 2.92
CA TYR A 60 0.39 -8.94 2.84
C TYR A 60 0.16 -8.36 1.45
N HIS A 61 -0.18 -9.19 0.46
CA HIS A 61 -0.46 -8.70 -0.88
C HIS A 61 -1.59 -9.47 -1.55
N LEU A 62 -2.13 -8.88 -2.61
CA LEU A 62 -3.11 -9.54 -3.48
C LEU A 62 -2.81 -9.18 -4.93
N TYR A 63 -3.38 -9.95 -5.84
CA TYR A 63 -3.28 -9.68 -7.27
C TYR A 63 -4.63 -9.27 -7.83
N TYR A 64 -4.63 -8.24 -8.66
CA TYR A 64 -5.82 -7.81 -9.38
C TYR A 64 -5.41 -7.27 -10.74
N ASN A 65 -6.03 -7.78 -11.81
CA ASN A 65 -5.68 -7.42 -13.20
C ASN A 65 -4.19 -7.54 -13.51
N GLY A 66 -3.52 -8.54 -12.94
CA GLY A 66 -2.10 -8.77 -13.18
C GLY A 66 -1.15 -7.90 -12.39
N PHE A 67 -1.66 -6.97 -11.58
CA PHE A 67 -0.84 -6.13 -10.71
C PHE A 67 -0.86 -6.65 -9.27
N LYS A 68 0.25 -6.45 -8.57
CA LYS A 68 0.36 -6.79 -7.16
C LYS A 68 0.07 -5.54 -6.32
N TYR A 69 -0.79 -5.68 -5.33
CA TYR A 69 -1.19 -4.60 -4.40
C TYR A 69 -0.93 -5.07 -2.98
N VAL A 70 -0.54 -4.16 -2.09
CA VAL A 70 -0.60 -4.49 -0.65
C VAL A 70 -2.07 -4.65 -0.24
N THR A 71 -2.30 -5.44 0.81
CA THR A 71 -3.67 -5.64 1.29
C THR A 71 -4.21 -4.39 1.98
N LEU A 72 -5.53 -4.33 2.11
CA LEU A 72 -6.19 -3.23 2.82
C LEU A 72 -5.73 -3.17 4.28
N ASP A 73 -5.50 -4.32 4.92
CA ASP A 73 -4.99 -4.36 6.30
C ASP A 73 -3.61 -3.75 6.42
N VAL A 74 -2.72 -3.99 5.44
CA VAL A 74 -1.39 -3.37 5.43
C VAL A 74 -1.53 -1.84 5.38
N ILE A 75 -2.40 -1.32 4.52
CA ILE A 75 -2.60 0.13 4.40
C ILE A 75 -3.22 0.71 5.66
N LYS A 76 -4.20 0.02 6.25
CA LYS A 76 -4.82 0.45 7.51
C LYS A 76 -3.77 0.61 8.60
N ASN A 77 -2.91 -0.40 8.77
CA ASN A 77 -1.86 -0.37 9.78
C ASN A 77 -0.83 0.71 9.50
N MET A 78 -0.42 0.88 8.24
CA MET A 78 0.51 1.93 7.87
C MET A 78 -0.04 3.31 8.21
N LYS A 79 -1.31 3.56 7.90
CA LYS A 79 -1.95 4.85 8.18
C LYS A 79 -2.11 5.09 9.68
N LYS A 80 -2.38 4.05 10.46
CA LYS A 80 -2.42 4.18 11.93
C LYS A 80 -1.06 4.54 12.51
N LEU A 81 0.00 3.95 11.98
CA LEU A 81 1.36 4.21 12.45
C LEU A 81 1.84 5.61 12.07
N ARG A 82 1.54 6.05 10.83
CA ARG A 82 1.89 7.40 10.40
C ARG A 82 1.06 8.46 11.10
N ASN A 83 -0.23 8.21 11.27
CA ASN A 83 -1.18 8.99 12.09
C ASN A 83 -1.25 10.48 11.77
N GLU A 84 -1.18 10.85 10.50
CA GLU A 84 -1.46 12.22 10.06
C GLU A 84 -2.98 12.44 10.00
N PRO A 85 -3.48 13.70 10.02
CA PRO A 85 -4.93 13.96 9.97
C PRO A 85 -5.65 13.27 8.82
N LYS A 86 -5.07 13.28 7.62
CA LYS A 86 -5.65 12.59 6.46
C LYS A 86 -5.68 11.08 6.65
N ASP A 87 -4.73 10.53 7.41
CA ASP A 87 -4.67 9.08 7.67
C ASP A 87 -5.80 8.64 8.58
N ARG A 88 -6.19 9.47 9.54
CA ARG A 88 -7.31 9.16 10.44
C ARG A 88 -8.63 9.09 9.67
N ILE A 89 -8.80 9.98 8.69
CA ILE A 89 -9.97 9.96 7.81
C ILE A 89 -9.98 8.67 6.99
N ASP A 90 -8.84 8.30 6.41
CA ASP A 90 -8.71 7.09 5.60
C ASP A 90 -8.95 5.82 6.43
N VAL A 91 -8.45 5.76 7.68
CA VAL A 91 -8.70 4.63 8.56
C VAL A 91 -10.20 4.46 8.81
N LYS A 92 -10.92 5.55 9.05
CA LYS A 92 -12.37 5.48 9.23
C LYS A 92 -13.09 4.98 8.00
N LEU A 93 -12.66 5.40 6.79
CA LEU A 93 -13.22 4.88 5.54
C LEU A 93 -13.00 3.37 5.42
N ILE A 94 -11.81 2.89 5.75
CA ILE A 94 -11.50 1.46 5.70
C ILE A 94 -12.38 0.70 6.69
N GLU A 95 -12.52 1.22 7.91
CA GLU A 95 -13.33 0.57 8.94
C GLU A 95 -14.81 0.53 8.60
N SER A 96 -15.28 1.44 7.75
CA SER A 96 -16.67 1.46 7.32
C SER A 96 -17.04 0.32 6.38
N LEU A 97 -16.06 -0.43 5.86
CA LEU A 97 -16.30 -1.58 4.99
C LEU A 97 -16.82 -2.82 5.71
N LYS A 98 -16.91 -2.80 6.98
CA LYS A 98 -17.38 -3.95 7.78
C LYS A 98 -18.89 -4.06 7.80
#